data_3cfbc5feebebcacda2860562daada745
#
_entry.id   3cfbc5feebebcacda2860562daada745
#
_cell.length_a   1.000
_cell.length_b   1.000
_cell.length_c   1.000
_cell.angle_alpha   90.00
_cell.angle_beta   90.00
_cell.angle_gamma   90.00
#
_symmetry.space_group_name_H-M   'P 1'
#
loop_
_entity.id
_entity.type
_entity.pdbx_description
1 polymer ?
#
loop_
_entity_poly.entity_id
_entity_poly.type
_entity_poly.pdbx_seq_one_letter_code
_entity_poly.pdbx_strand_id
1 'polypeptide(L)'
;VLDARIFDMTNAVTARDYDRAAAVLAELFRMQTEPIAILAALSRELRQLYTARLALDGKKDAVWVKDLWRMTSDYPAKKLMQSARAVSRSWCRDAVRRCQTLDRRMKSERNMDAEGALKLFLMELAGAR
;
A
#
# COMPACT_ATOMS: atom_id res chain seq x y z
N VAL A 1 -14.77 5.07 -0.64
CA VAL A 1 -14.16 5.38 -1.92
C VAL A 1 -12.64 5.50 -1.84
N LEU A 2 -12.11 6.08 -0.74
CA LEU A 2 -10.66 6.14 -0.55
C LEU A 2 -10.04 4.74 -0.54
N ASP A 3 -10.65 3.79 0.14
CA ASP A 3 -10.12 2.43 0.24
C ASP A 3 -10.00 1.75 -1.13
N ALA A 4 -10.98 1.93 -2.01
CA ALA A 4 -10.93 1.37 -3.35
C ALA A 4 -9.79 1.98 -4.16
N ARG A 5 -9.56 3.31 -4.04
CA ARG A 5 -8.46 4.00 -4.72
C ARG A 5 -7.11 3.55 -4.18
N ILE A 6 -7.00 3.38 -2.87
CA ILE A 6 -5.76 2.87 -2.26
C ILE A 6 -5.47 1.44 -2.73
N PHE A 7 -6.50 0.60 -2.82
CA PHE A 7 -6.33 -0.75 -3.35
C PHE A 7 -5.79 -0.72 -4.79
N ASP A 8 -6.37 0.14 -5.64
CA ASP A 8 -5.90 0.29 -7.01
C ASP A 8 -4.43 0.74 -7.06
N MET A 9 -4.05 1.66 -6.18
CA MET A 9 -2.69 2.17 -6.10
C MET A 9 -1.71 1.08 -5.67
N THR A 10 -2.04 0.33 -4.62
CA THR A 10 -1.21 -0.78 -4.14
C THR A 10 -1.04 -1.84 -5.21
N ASN A 11 -2.14 -2.19 -5.87
CA ASN A 11 -2.11 -3.18 -6.94
C ASN A 11 -1.22 -2.72 -8.10
N ALA A 12 -1.26 -1.44 -8.44
CA ALA A 12 -0.41 -0.87 -9.47
C ALA A 12 1.08 -0.97 -9.11
N VAL A 13 1.46 -0.65 -7.85
CA VAL A 13 2.87 -0.72 -7.46
C VAL A 13 3.36 -2.17 -7.38
N THR A 14 2.53 -3.13 -7.00
CA THR A 14 2.93 -4.53 -7.02
C THR A 14 3.13 -5.04 -8.45
N ALA A 15 2.42 -4.48 -9.40
CA ALA A 15 2.55 -4.79 -10.83
C ALA A 15 3.65 -3.96 -11.53
N ARG A 16 4.39 -3.14 -10.78
CA ARG A 16 5.41 -2.22 -11.30
C ARG A 16 4.85 -1.19 -12.28
N ASP A 17 3.60 -0.83 -12.12
CA ASP A 17 2.91 0.15 -12.97
C ASP A 17 2.87 1.49 -12.25
N TYR A 18 3.99 2.21 -12.28
CA TYR A 18 4.09 3.51 -11.64
C TYR A 18 3.10 4.50 -12.23
N ASP A 19 2.93 4.51 -13.55
CA ASP A 19 2.06 5.49 -14.21
C ASP A 19 0.63 5.37 -13.73
N ARG A 20 0.15 4.14 -13.56
CA ARG A 20 -1.19 3.90 -13.02
C ARG A 20 -1.28 4.35 -11.56
N ALA A 21 -0.29 4.03 -10.74
CA ALA A 21 -0.26 4.46 -9.35
C ALA A 21 -0.26 5.99 -9.25
N ALA A 22 0.54 6.65 -10.09
CA ALA A 22 0.61 8.12 -10.12
C ALA A 22 -0.72 8.74 -10.56
N ALA A 23 -1.41 8.11 -11.51
CA ALA A 23 -2.71 8.59 -11.97
C ALA A 23 -3.77 8.53 -10.85
N VAL A 24 -3.77 7.45 -10.07
CA VAL A 24 -4.67 7.34 -8.92
C VAL A 24 -4.34 8.39 -7.87
N LEU A 25 -3.06 8.59 -7.59
CA LEU A 25 -2.61 9.61 -6.64
C LEU A 25 -3.04 11.01 -7.07
N ALA A 26 -2.87 11.33 -8.35
CA ALA A 26 -3.29 12.63 -8.91
C ALA A 26 -4.80 12.84 -8.75
N GLU A 27 -5.58 11.80 -8.94
CA GLU A 27 -7.03 11.85 -8.74
C GLU A 27 -7.37 12.16 -7.29
N LEU A 28 -6.70 11.52 -6.34
CA LEU A 28 -6.91 11.78 -4.91
C LEU A 28 -6.56 13.22 -4.54
N PHE A 29 -5.48 13.78 -5.12
CA PHE A 29 -5.11 15.17 -4.90
C PHE A 29 -6.16 16.13 -5.46
N ARG A 30 -6.71 15.83 -6.64
CA ARG A 30 -7.81 16.64 -7.21
C ARG A 30 -9.04 16.63 -6.33
N MET A 31 -9.27 15.53 -5.62
CA MET A 31 -10.37 15.41 -4.64
C MET A 31 -10.03 16.06 -3.31
N GLN A 32 -8.87 16.71 -3.21
CA GLN A 32 -8.39 17.39 -2.01
C GLN A 32 -8.21 16.44 -0.82
N THR A 33 -7.89 15.18 -1.09
CA THR A 33 -7.58 14.22 -0.04
C THR A 33 -6.23 14.60 0.60
N GLU A 34 -6.20 14.67 1.91
CA GLU A 34 -4.99 15.04 2.64
C GLU A 34 -3.88 13.99 2.44
N PRO A 35 -2.64 14.41 2.17
CA PRO A 35 -1.53 13.47 1.97
C PRO A 35 -1.34 12.50 3.14
N ILE A 36 -1.50 12.97 4.38
CA ILE A 36 -1.34 12.10 5.54
C ILE A 36 -2.43 11.00 5.59
N ALA A 37 -3.63 11.32 5.14
CA ALA A 37 -4.72 10.34 5.07
C ALA A 37 -4.44 9.29 3.99
N ILE A 38 -3.89 9.72 2.86
CA ILE A 38 -3.49 8.79 1.79
C ILE A 38 -2.41 7.84 2.30
N LEU A 39 -1.40 8.39 2.97
CA LEU A 39 -0.30 7.57 3.52
C LEU A 39 -0.80 6.58 4.56
N ALA A 40 -1.71 7.01 5.45
CA ALA A 40 -2.26 6.13 6.48
C ALA A 40 -3.02 4.94 5.86
N ALA A 41 -3.85 5.21 4.86
CA ALA A 41 -4.60 4.16 4.15
C ALA A 41 -3.66 3.24 3.37
N LEU A 42 -2.66 3.80 2.70
CA LEU A 42 -1.66 3.03 1.96
C LEU A 42 -0.83 2.15 2.90
N SER A 43 -0.43 2.68 4.04
CA SER A 43 0.31 1.93 5.06
C SER A 43 -0.48 0.73 5.57
N ARG A 44 -1.78 0.92 5.82
CA ARG A 44 -2.66 -0.18 6.24
C ARG A 44 -2.73 -1.26 5.17
N GLU A 45 -2.93 -0.86 3.92
CA GLU A 45 -3.02 -1.78 2.80
C GLU A 45 -1.71 -2.57 2.63
N LEU A 46 -0.57 -1.90 2.73
CA LEU A 46 0.74 -2.56 2.60
C LEU A 46 1.00 -3.53 3.76
N ARG A 47 0.53 -3.23 4.98
CA ARG A 47 0.62 -4.18 6.09
C ARG A 47 -0.26 -5.40 5.86
N GLN A 48 -1.44 -5.21 5.31
CA GLN A 48 -2.31 -6.32 4.94
C GLN A 48 -1.67 -7.16 3.83
N LEU A 49 -1.04 -6.51 2.86
CA LEU A 49 -0.31 -7.20 1.80
C LEU A 49 0.85 -8.02 2.36
N TYR A 50 1.57 -7.47 3.33
CA TYR A 50 2.65 -8.18 4.01
C TYR A 50 2.10 -9.44 4.70
N THR A 51 0.97 -9.32 5.39
CA THR A 51 0.31 -10.45 6.01
C THR A 51 -0.03 -11.53 4.99
N ALA A 52 -0.55 -11.13 3.83
CA ALA A 52 -0.87 -12.05 2.75
C ALA A 52 0.40 -12.75 2.20
N ARG A 53 1.52 -12.01 2.09
CA ARG A 53 2.80 -12.62 1.66
C ARG A 53 3.28 -13.67 2.69
N LEU A 54 3.16 -13.35 3.98
CA LEU A 54 3.50 -14.30 5.02
C LEU A 54 2.58 -15.53 4.99
N ALA A 55 1.30 -15.33 4.69
CA ALA A 55 0.35 -16.43 4.52
C ALA A 55 0.76 -17.35 3.38
N LEU A 56 1.14 -16.79 2.24
CA LEU A 56 1.63 -17.59 1.11
C LEU A 56 2.87 -18.40 1.50
N ASP A 57 3.82 -17.77 2.16
CA ASP A 57 5.07 -18.42 2.58
C ASP A 57 4.81 -19.54 3.60
N GLY A 58 3.83 -19.32 4.48
CA GLY A 58 3.45 -20.28 5.52
C GLY A 58 2.37 -21.26 5.08
N LYS A 59 2.00 -21.26 3.79
CA LYS A 59 0.96 -22.13 3.24
C LYS A 59 -0.39 -21.98 3.94
N LYS A 60 -0.71 -20.73 4.29
CA LYS A 60 -2.03 -20.37 4.80
C LYS A 60 -2.88 -19.85 3.65
N ASP A 61 -4.19 -19.78 3.87
CA ASP A 61 -5.14 -19.34 2.85
C ASP A 61 -5.70 -17.95 3.14
N ALA A 62 -6.61 -17.51 2.28
CA ALA A 62 -7.25 -16.19 2.43
C ALA A 62 -8.09 -16.11 3.70
N VAL A 63 -8.65 -17.21 4.17
CA VAL A 63 -9.45 -17.22 5.42
C VAL A 63 -8.58 -16.84 6.62
N TRP A 64 -7.34 -17.32 6.66
CA TRP A 64 -6.40 -16.96 7.71
C TRP A 64 -6.13 -15.45 7.73
N VAL A 65 -5.92 -14.83 6.56
CA VAL A 65 -5.73 -13.37 6.44
C VAL A 65 -6.99 -12.63 6.86
N LYS A 66 -8.15 -13.09 6.37
CA LYS A 66 -9.45 -12.51 6.71
C LYS A 66 -9.68 -12.48 8.22
N ASP A 67 -9.43 -13.59 8.89
CA ASP A 67 -9.65 -13.71 10.32
C ASP A 67 -8.70 -12.83 11.12
N LEU A 68 -7.43 -12.77 10.72
CA LEU A 68 -6.43 -11.97 11.40
C LEU A 68 -6.77 -10.48 11.36
N TRP A 69 -7.26 -9.99 10.22
CA TRP A 69 -7.62 -8.60 10.01
C TRP A 69 -9.10 -8.31 10.28
N ARG A 70 -9.87 -9.32 10.69
CA ARG A 70 -11.30 -9.21 11.00
C ARG A 70 -12.08 -8.63 9.81
N MET A 71 -11.79 -9.11 8.63
CA MET A 71 -12.50 -8.70 7.42
C MET A 71 -13.90 -9.34 7.41
N THR A 72 -14.86 -8.61 6.86
CA THR A 72 -16.27 -9.06 6.84
C THR A 72 -16.57 -10.03 5.71
N SER A 73 -15.68 -10.14 4.71
CA SER A 73 -15.87 -11.05 3.58
C SER A 73 -14.53 -11.59 3.10
N ASP A 74 -14.57 -12.64 2.30
CA ASP A 74 -13.36 -13.28 1.75
C ASP A 74 -12.72 -12.48 0.63
N TYR A 75 -13.50 -11.66 -0.05
CA TYR A 75 -13.05 -11.01 -1.29
C TYR A 75 -11.78 -10.14 -1.11
N PRO A 76 -11.71 -9.23 -0.12
CA PRO A 76 -10.49 -8.44 0.06
C PRO A 76 -9.26 -9.32 0.36
N ALA A 77 -9.43 -10.37 1.16
CA ALA A 77 -8.32 -11.26 1.50
C ALA A 77 -7.82 -12.02 0.26
N LYS A 78 -8.73 -12.49 -0.58
CA LYS A 78 -8.36 -13.17 -1.84
C LYS A 78 -7.60 -12.24 -2.78
N LYS A 79 -8.03 -10.97 -2.87
CA LYS A 79 -7.36 -9.97 -3.67
C LYS A 79 -5.94 -9.71 -3.17
N LEU A 80 -5.77 -9.58 -1.85
CA LEU A 80 -4.46 -9.41 -1.23
C LEU A 80 -3.54 -10.60 -1.51
N MET A 81 -4.05 -11.81 -1.39
CA MET A 81 -3.28 -13.03 -1.67
C MET A 81 -2.80 -13.04 -3.11
N GLN A 82 -3.65 -12.65 -4.05
CA GLN A 82 -3.29 -12.58 -5.46
C GLN A 82 -2.18 -11.55 -5.71
N SER A 83 -2.33 -10.35 -5.16
CA SER A 83 -1.32 -9.28 -5.31
C SER A 83 0.01 -9.66 -4.65
N ALA A 84 -0.05 -10.36 -3.52
CA ALA A 84 1.14 -10.75 -2.76
C ALA A 84 2.05 -11.71 -3.54
N ARG A 85 1.52 -12.44 -4.52
CA ARG A 85 2.32 -13.34 -5.36
C ARG A 85 3.36 -12.60 -6.19
N ALA A 86 3.12 -11.32 -6.47
CA ALA A 86 4.01 -10.51 -7.31
C ALA A 86 5.18 -9.90 -6.53
N VAL A 87 5.18 -9.99 -5.21
CA VAL A 87 6.19 -9.35 -4.37
C VAL A 87 6.79 -10.34 -3.38
N SER A 88 7.99 -10.03 -2.91
CA SER A 88 8.69 -10.82 -1.90
C SER A 88 8.34 -10.36 -0.49
N ARG A 89 8.67 -11.17 0.50
CA ARG A 89 8.55 -10.80 1.91
C ARG A 89 9.39 -9.55 2.21
N SER A 90 10.62 -9.50 1.70
CA SER A 90 11.50 -8.37 1.93
C SER A 90 10.97 -7.09 1.30
N TRP A 91 10.38 -7.19 0.12
CA TRP A 91 9.74 -6.03 -0.52
C TRP A 91 8.62 -5.48 0.36
N CYS A 92 7.76 -6.36 0.86
CA CYS A 92 6.65 -5.95 1.74
C CYS A 92 7.16 -5.28 3.01
N ARG A 93 8.18 -5.87 3.64
CA ARG A 93 8.76 -5.31 4.86
C ARG A 93 9.36 -3.93 4.61
N ASP A 94 10.08 -3.77 3.52
CA ASP A 94 10.66 -2.48 3.15
C ASP A 94 9.59 -1.44 2.85
N ALA A 95 8.52 -1.85 2.18
CA ALA A 95 7.39 -0.95 1.88
C ALA A 95 6.75 -0.44 3.18
N VAL A 96 6.53 -1.32 4.15
CA VAL A 96 5.99 -0.93 5.45
C VAL A 96 6.93 0.01 6.18
N ARG A 97 8.24 -0.27 6.17
CA ARG A 97 9.24 0.60 6.80
C ARG A 97 9.29 1.97 6.15
N ARG A 98 9.21 2.04 4.82
CA ARG A 98 9.17 3.31 4.10
C ARG A 98 7.94 4.13 4.47
N CYS A 99 6.80 3.47 4.66
CA CYS A 99 5.59 4.15 5.15
C CYS A 99 5.82 4.78 6.52
N GLN A 100 6.44 4.03 7.44
CA GLN A 100 6.71 4.51 8.80
C GLN A 100 7.65 5.72 8.78
N THR A 101 8.68 5.67 7.96
CA THR A 101 9.63 6.77 7.81
C THR A 101 8.95 8.01 7.27
N LEU A 102 8.16 7.86 6.22
CA LEU A 102 7.46 8.99 5.61
C LEU A 102 6.40 9.57 6.55
N ASP A 103 5.70 8.72 7.29
CA ASP A 103 4.72 9.16 8.29
C ASP A 103 5.38 10.06 9.35
N ARG A 104 6.53 9.65 9.88
CA ARG A 104 7.26 10.46 10.86
C ARG A 104 7.70 11.80 10.26
N ARG A 105 8.18 11.79 9.03
CA ARG A 105 8.60 13.03 8.35
C ARG A 105 7.42 13.97 8.15
N MET A 106 6.29 13.46 7.71
CA MET A 106 5.09 14.29 7.50
C MET A 106 4.58 14.92 8.79
N LYS A 107 4.80 14.25 9.92
CA LYS A 107 4.35 14.73 11.23
C LYS A 107 5.35 15.69 11.89
N SER A 108 6.63 15.64 11.52
CA SER A 108 7.68 16.40 12.20
C SER A 108 8.29 17.50 11.36
N GLU A 109 8.32 17.38 10.04
CA GLU A 109 8.96 18.36 9.17
C GLU A 109 7.95 19.43 8.76
N ARG A 110 8.32 20.69 9.01
CA ARG A 110 7.53 21.84 8.53
C ARG A 110 7.86 22.09 7.07
N ASN A 111 6.90 22.61 6.33
CA ASN A 111 7.09 23.00 4.93
C ASN A 111 7.52 21.84 4.03
N MET A 112 7.20 20.62 4.42
CA MET A 112 7.46 19.45 3.60
C MET A 112 6.55 19.45 2.38
N ASP A 113 7.10 19.14 1.21
CA ASP A 113 6.31 18.85 0.01
C ASP A 113 5.76 17.43 0.12
N ALA A 114 4.63 17.29 0.82
CA ALA A 114 4.03 15.99 1.08
C ALA A 114 3.55 15.31 -0.21
N GLU A 115 3.02 16.09 -1.16
CA GLU A 115 2.58 15.53 -2.43
C GLU A 115 3.74 14.99 -3.24
N GLY A 116 4.83 15.76 -3.33
CA GLY A 116 6.06 15.31 -4.01
C GLY A 116 6.67 14.09 -3.35
N ALA A 117 6.65 14.05 -2.01
CA ALA A 117 7.17 12.91 -1.26
C ALA A 117 6.36 11.63 -1.52
N LEU A 118 5.04 11.73 -1.63
CA LEU A 118 4.19 10.58 -1.99
C LEU A 118 4.46 10.09 -3.41
N LYS A 119 4.65 11.01 -4.35
CA LYS A 119 4.99 10.64 -5.73
C LYS A 119 6.30 9.86 -5.78
N LEU A 120 7.32 10.37 -5.08
CA LEU A 120 8.62 9.70 -5.01
C LEU A 120 8.50 8.34 -4.33
N PHE A 121 7.72 8.26 -3.26
CA PHE A 121 7.47 7.01 -2.53
C PHE A 121 6.89 5.94 -3.45
N LEU A 122 5.86 6.28 -4.24
CA LEU A 122 5.25 5.34 -5.18
C LEU A 122 6.23 4.90 -6.27
N MET A 123 7.05 5.83 -6.76
CA MET A 123 8.08 5.51 -7.76
C MET A 123 9.09 4.50 -7.20
N GLU A 124 9.52 4.71 -5.98
CA GLU A 124 10.46 3.81 -5.32
C GLU A 124 9.85 2.42 -5.10
N LEU A 125 8.59 2.36 -4.64
CA LEU A 125 7.89 1.08 -4.47
C LEU A 125 7.74 0.34 -5.79
N ALA A 126 7.31 1.02 -6.84
CA ALA A 126 7.10 0.37 -8.14
C ALA A 126 8.41 -0.09 -8.78
N GLY A 127 9.52 0.59 -8.51
CA GLY A 127 10.83 0.26 -9.04
C GLY A 127 11.61 -0.78 -8.24
N ALA A 128 11.28 -0.95 -6.96
CA ALA A 128 12.01 -1.87 -6.08
C ALA A 128 11.52 -3.31 -6.24
N ARG A 129 12.45 -4.28 -6.25
CA ARG A 129 12.10 -5.72 -6.24
C ARG A 129 13.11 -6.53 -5.45
#